data_68cf9b47d5b38a8aba6e4c6d134ad666
#
_entry.id   68cf9b47d5b38a8aba6e4c6d134ad666
#
_cell.length_a   1.000
_cell.length_b   1.000
_cell.length_c   1.000
_cell.angle_alpha   90.00
_cell.angle_beta   90.00
_cell.angle_gamma   90.00
#
_symmetry.space_group_name_H-M   'P 1'
#
loop_
_entity.id
_entity.type
_entity.pdbx_description
1 polymer ?
#
loop_
_entity_poly.entity_id
_entity_poly.type
_entity_poly.pdbx_seq_one_letter_code
_entity_poly.pdbx_strand_id
1 'polypeptide(L)'
;MGTVKLYATLRQRAGGQRDVEITWNRGDSVIKVLRKLLQVQPGLMGCILDEDERVLPYVSIFLDGRDVRYAGGLGTLLDGETEISIFPPVAGGR
;
A
#
# COMPACT_ATOMS: atom_id res chain seq x y z
N MET A 1 -13.71 6.83 -0.73
CA MET A 1 -13.10 6.20 0.46
C MET A 1 -12.82 4.74 0.15
N GLY A 2 -11.67 4.28 0.55
CA GLY A 2 -11.32 2.89 0.31
C GLY A 2 -10.54 2.31 1.47
N THR A 3 -10.25 1.03 1.38
CA THR A 3 -9.55 0.30 2.43
C THR A 3 -8.19 -0.15 1.92
N VAL A 4 -7.16 0.10 2.72
CA VAL A 4 -5.83 -0.45 2.48
C VAL A 4 -5.64 -1.59 3.47
N LYS A 5 -5.42 -2.79 2.96
CA LYS A 5 -5.20 -3.97 3.79
C LYS A 5 -3.72 -4.23 3.97
N LEU A 6 -3.33 -4.40 5.21
CA LEU A 6 -1.94 -4.63 5.60
C LEU A 6 -1.78 -6.03 6.16
N TYR A 7 -0.69 -6.70 5.79
CA TYR A 7 -0.46 -8.09 6.17
C TYR A 7 0.86 -8.25 6.90
N ALA A 8 0.91 -9.25 7.78
CA ALA A 8 2.12 -9.70 8.48
C ALA A 8 2.82 -8.55 9.21
N THR A 9 4.11 -8.32 8.93
CA THR A 9 4.89 -7.30 9.64
C THR A 9 4.38 -5.89 9.40
N LEU A 10 3.76 -5.63 8.25
CA LEU A 10 3.16 -4.32 8.00
C LEU A 10 1.98 -4.07 8.92
N ARG A 11 1.17 -5.08 9.15
CA ARG A 11 0.07 -4.98 10.11
C ARG A 11 0.61 -4.67 11.51
N GLN A 12 1.69 -5.30 11.91
CA GLN A 12 2.31 -5.05 13.21
C GLN A 12 2.81 -3.61 13.31
N ARG A 13 3.40 -3.09 12.24
CA ARG A 13 3.88 -1.71 12.19
C ARG A 13 2.74 -0.69 12.22
N ALA A 14 1.54 -1.11 11.89
CA ALA A 14 0.34 -0.27 11.93
C ALA A 14 -0.44 -0.47 13.24
N GLY A 15 0.24 -0.88 14.31
CA GLY A 15 -0.40 -1.07 15.61
C GLY A 15 -1.35 -2.26 15.64
N GLY A 16 -1.15 -3.25 14.80
CA GLY A 16 -2.02 -4.41 14.70
C GLY A 16 -3.21 -4.22 13.78
N GLN A 17 -3.34 -3.05 13.18
CA GLN A 17 -4.48 -2.72 12.33
C GLN A 17 -4.28 -3.28 10.93
N ARG A 18 -5.15 -4.21 10.52
CA ARG A 18 -5.09 -4.80 9.19
C ARG A 18 -5.75 -3.91 8.14
N ASP A 19 -6.91 -3.38 8.48
CA ASP A 19 -7.73 -2.60 7.54
C ASP A 19 -7.61 -1.13 7.92
N VAL A 20 -6.94 -0.35 7.07
CA VAL A 20 -6.80 1.08 7.29
C VAL A 20 -7.66 1.81 6.28
N GLU A 21 -8.60 2.62 6.76
CA GLU A 21 -9.45 3.39 5.86
C GLU A 21 -8.77 4.69 5.48
N ILE A 22 -8.66 4.90 4.18
CA ILE A 22 -8.07 6.09 3.61
C ILE A 22 -9.09 6.74 2.69
N THR A 23 -9.23 8.04 2.80
CA THR A 23 -10.13 8.79 1.92
C THR A 23 -9.38 9.16 0.66
N TRP A 24 -9.90 8.75 -0.50
CA TRP A 24 -9.38 9.21 -1.77
C TRP A 24 -10.53 9.44 -2.73
N ASN A 25 -10.25 10.22 -3.77
CA ASN A 25 -11.22 10.53 -4.80
C ASN A 25 -10.93 9.71 -6.04
N ARG A 26 -11.97 9.43 -6.79
CA ARG A 26 -11.81 8.80 -8.10
C ARG A 26 -10.82 9.62 -8.93
N GLY A 27 -9.84 8.93 -9.51
CA GLY A 27 -8.79 9.59 -10.28
C GLY A 27 -7.53 9.89 -9.49
N ASP A 28 -7.53 9.69 -8.18
CA ASP A 28 -6.30 9.79 -7.39
C ASP A 28 -5.40 8.60 -7.73
N SER A 29 -4.09 8.83 -7.71
CA SER A 29 -3.13 7.78 -8.02
C SER A 29 -2.82 6.93 -6.79
N VAL A 30 -2.28 5.74 -7.03
CA VAL A 30 -1.85 4.84 -5.96
C VAL A 30 -0.83 5.54 -5.05
N ILE A 31 0.15 6.23 -5.64
CA ILE A 31 1.18 6.90 -4.84
C ILE A 31 0.57 7.95 -3.91
N LYS A 32 -0.45 8.65 -4.37
CA LYS A 32 -1.12 9.64 -3.53
C LYS A 32 -1.79 8.99 -2.32
N VAL A 33 -2.42 7.84 -2.52
CA VAL A 33 -3.04 7.10 -1.43
C VAL A 33 -1.98 6.57 -0.46
N LEU A 34 -0.86 6.08 -0.97
CA LEU A 34 0.22 5.59 -0.11
C LEU A 34 0.81 6.72 0.75
N ARG A 35 0.93 7.92 0.20
CA ARG A 35 1.38 9.07 0.99
C ARG A 35 0.42 9.35 2.14
N LYS A 36 -0.88 9.27 1.90
CA LYS A 36 -1.88 9.45 2.96
C LYS A 36 -1.76 8.33 3.99
N LEU A 37 -1.55 7.10 3.55
CA LEU A 37 -1.38 5.98 4.45
C LEU A 37 -0.21 6.22 5.40
N LEU A 38 0.92 6.70 4.89
CA LEU A 38 2.10 6.95 5.71
C LEU A 38 1.87 8.09 6.71
N GLN A 39 1.01 9.04 6.39
CA GLN A 39 0.64 10.09 7.32
C GLN A 39 -0.24 9.57 8.45
N VAL A 40 -1.14 8.64 8.14
CA VAL A 40 -2.05 8.06 9.14
C VAL A 40 -1.33 7.01 9.99
N GLN A 41 -0.40 6.29 9.39
CA GLN A 41 0.34 5.22 10.05
C GLN A 41 1.83 5.44 9.88
N PRO A 42 2.42 6.35 10.67
CA PRO A 42 3.85 6.68 10.52
C PRO A 42 4.79 5.51 10.74
N GLY A 43 4.34 4.47 11.47
CA GLY A 43 5.15 3.26 11.67
C GLY A 43 5.45 2.51 10.39
N LEU A 44 4.78 2.84 9.29
CA LEU A 44 5.02 2.22 7.99
C LEU A 44 6.10 2.94 7.17
N MET A 45 6.60 4.07 7.66
CA MET A 45 7.66 4.79 6.96
C MET A 45 8.88 3.89 6.79
N GLY A 46 9.39 3.83 5.55
CA GLY A 46 10.52 2.98 5.23
C GLY A 46 10.20 1.50 5.06
N CYS A 47 8.93 1.11 5.23
CA CYS A 47 8.53 -0.29 5.13
C CYS A 47 7.85 -0.64 3.81
N ILE A 48 7.43 0.35 3.05
CA ILE A 48 6.70 0.14 1.79
C ILE A 48 7.44 0.81 0.64
N LEU A 49 7.83 2.05 0.83
CA LEU A 49 8.51 2.86 -0.19
C LEU A 49 9.89 3.26 0.28
N ASP A 50 10.81 3.40 -0.67
CA ASP A 50 12.12 3.96 -0.39
C ASP A 50 12.09 5.50 -0.43
N GLU A 51 13.26 6.13 -0.32
CA GLU A 51 13.36 7.59 -0.28
C GLU A 51 12.92 8.26 -1.58
N ASP A 52 12.96 7.52 -2.68
CA ASP A 52 12.52 8.02 -3.99
C ASP A 52 11.07 7.66 -4.30
N GLU A 53 10.34 7.22 -3.29
CA GLU A 53 8.95 6.80 -3.40
C GLU A 53 8.75 5.62 -4.37
N ARG A 54 9.74 4.75 -4.46
CA ARG A 54 9.63 3.50 -5.20
C ARG A 54 9.32 2.37 -4.24
N VAL A 55 8.54 1.40 -4.71
CA VAL A 55 8.22 0.24 -3.89
C VAL A 55 9.50 -0.50 -3.52
N LEU A 56 9.65 -0.82 -2.24
CA LEU A 56 10.82 -1.58 -1.78
C LEU A 56 10.87 -2.95 -2.44
N PRO A 57 12.08 -3.50 -2.66
CA PRO A 57 12.19 -4.86 -3.18
C PRO A 57 11.38 -5.84 -2.33
N TYR A 58 10.69 -6.77 -2.98
CA TYR A 58 9.91 -7.82 -2.35
C TYR A 58 8.65 -7.36 -1.62
N VAL A 59 8.34 -6.06 -1.62
CA VAL A 59 7.03 -5.57 -1.18
C VAL A 59 6.09 -5.67 -2.38
N SER A 60 4.90 -6.19 -2.16
CA SER A 60 3.91 -6.35 -3.22
C SER A 60 2.66 -5.55 -2.89
N ILE A 61 2.18 -4.79 -3.87
CA ILE A 61 0.97 -4.00 -3.75
C ILE A 61 -0.02 -4.50 -4.79
N PHE A 62 -1.22 -4.85 -4.34
CA PHE A 62 -2.26 -5.37 -5.21
C PHE A 62 -3.46 -4.43 -5.24
N LEU A 63 -3.99 -4.20 -6.43
CA LEU A 63 -5.22 -3.43 -6.65
C LEU A 63 -6.29 -4.40 -7.10
N ASP A 64 -7.29 -4.65 -6.25
CA ASP A 64 -8.34 -5.62 -6.52
C ASP A 64 -7.78 -6.98 -6.96
N GLY A 65 -6.71 -7.41 -6.28
CA GLY A 65 -6.07 -8.69 -6.56
C GLY A 65 -5.06 -8.69 -7.69
N ARG A 66 -4.80 -7.53 -8.29
CA ARG A 66 -3.84 -7.42 -9.40
C ARG A 66 -2.61 -6.66 -8.94
N ASP A 67 -1.43 -7.25 -9.17
CA ASP A 67 -0.18 -6.61 -8.80
C ASP A 67 -0.02 -5.28 -9.53
N VAL A 68 0.27 -4.23 -8.79
CA VAL A 68 0.37 -2.88 -9.34
C VAL A 68 1.44 -2.75 -10.42
N ARG A 69 2.48 -3.59 -10.37
CA ARG A 69 3.53 -3.57 -11.39
C ARG A 69 3.00 -3.92 -12.79
N TYR A 70 1.91 -4.66 -12.84
CA TYR A 70 1.28 -5.06 -14.09
C TYR A 70 0.03 -4.23 -14.40
N ALA A 71 -0.27 -3.25 -13.56
CA ALA A 71 -1.45 -2.41 -13.70
C ALA A 71 -1.09 -0.93 -13.97
N GLY A 72 0.16 -0.63 -14.28
CA GLY A 72 0.59 0.73 -14.54
C GLY A 72 1.45 1.37 -13.46
N GLY A 73 1.85 0.62 -12.44
CA GLY A 73 2.72 1.11 -11.38
C GLY A 73 2.01 2.04 -10.42
N LEU A 74 2.79 2.82 -9.67
CA LEU A 74 2.24 3.70 -8.63
C LEU A 74 1.48 4.90 -9.20
N GLY A 75 1.63 5.16 -10.48
CA GLY A 75 0.85 6.22 -11.14
C GLY A 75 -0.53 5.78 -11.56
N THR A 76 -0.89 4.52 -11.34
CA THR A 76 -2.22 4.00 -11.69
C THR A 76 -3.29 4.82 -10.99
N LEU A 77 -4.30 5.22 -11.74
CA LEU A 77 -5.42 5.97 -11.18
C LEU A 77 -6.46 5.01 -10.61
N LEU A 78 -6.96 5.37 -9.45
CA LEU A 78 -7.92 4.54 -8.74
C LEU A 78 -9.34 4.98 -8.99
N ASP A 79 -10.29 4.05 -8.96
CA ASP A 79 -11.68 4.43 -8.78
C ASP A 79 -11.97 4.54 -7.29
N GLY A 80 -13.19 4.90 -6.93
CA GLY A 80 -13.53 5.19 -5.54
C GLY A 80 -13.60 3.97 -4.63
N GLU A 81 -13.55 2.75 -5.20
CA GLU A 81 -13.81 1.54 -4.42
C GLU A 81 -12.73 0.47 -4.57
N THR A 82 -11.59 0.83 -5.14
CA THR A 82 -10.49 -0.12 -5.30
C THR A 82 -10.00 -0.62 -3.94
N GLU A 83 -9.81 -1.92 -3.81
CA GLU A 83 -9.19 -2.49 -2.62
C GLU A 83 -7.68 -2.56 -2.84
N ILE A 84 -6.92 -1.98 -1.91
CA ILE A 84 -5.47 -2.01 -1.97
C ILE A 84 -4.97 -2.97 -0.89
N SER A 85 -4.14 -3.95 -1.30
CA SER A 85 -3.54 -4.90 -0.36
C SER A 85 -2.03 -4.80 -0.46
N ILE A 86 -1.35 -4.74 0.68
CA ILE A 86 0.10 -4.57 0.72
C ILE A 86 0.71 -5.71 1.53
N PHE A 87 1.64 -6.44 0.89
CA PHE A 87 2.32 -7.58 1.49
C PHE A 87 3.79 -7.26 1.67
N PRO A 88 4.35 -7.53 2.87
CA PRO A 88 5.78 -7.33 3.09
C PRO A 88 6.58 -8.47 2.48
N PRO A 89 7.92 -8.35 2.45
CA PRO A 89 8.76 -9.48 2.07
C PRO A 89 8.51 -10.66 3.00
N VAL A 90 8.54 -11.88 2.44
CA VAL A 90 8.37 -13.08 3.24
C VAL A 90 9.67 -13.41 3.95
N ALA A 91 9.63 -13.52 5.27
CA ALA A 91 10.78 -13.89 6.04
C ALA A 91 11.21 -15.33 5.70
N GLY A 92 12.51 -15.57 5.68
CA GLY A 92 13.04 -16.89 5.36
C GLY A 92 13.15 -17.17 3.88
N GLY A 93 12.89 -16.25 3.13
CA GLY A 93 13.16 -16.34 1.72
C GLY A 93 12.12 -16.83 0.85
N ARG A 94 12.49 -16.98 1.21
CA ARG A 94 12.07 -17.53 0.45
C ARG A 94 11.77 -17.13 -0.17
#